data_2763529eee871c306bdb4287e91d42f0
#
_entry.id   2763529eee871c306bdb4287e91d42f0
#
_cell.length_a   1.000
_cell.length_b   1.000
_cell.length_c   1.000
_cell.angle_alpha   90.00
_cell.angle_beta   90.00
_cell.angle_gamma   90.00
#
_symmetry.space_group_name_H-M   'P 1'
#
loop_
_entity.id
_entity.type
_entity.pdbx_description
1 polymer ?
#
loop_
_entity_poly.entity_id
_entity_poly.type
_entity_poly.pdbx_seq_one_letter_code
_entity_poly.pdbx_strand_id
1 'polypeptide(L)'
;MNDSQTIIDAGKEFDFGKTSADYARFRDIYPDVFYEQLTSRNLCINGQSVLDVGTGTGVLPRNMYRFGAKWTAVDISAAQIEMAKLLSQGMDIQYLVSPTEKLKLPKGSFDVITACQCFWYFDHEKTAPLFHSLLSPGASLAVMCMEWLPYEDTIAGASEELVLKYSPQWTGAGEIVHPIRIPECYSDHFETVFHNEFKVKVPFTRESWNGRMKSCRGIGASLSPAEIEEWEKEHIQLLSEIAPERFDVLHYIAFVELKSKIT
;
A
#
# COMPACT_ATOMS: atom_id res chain seq x y z
N MET A 1 22.36 3.02 -17.52
CA MET A 1 22.18 1.59 -17.19
C MET A 1 20.70 1.33 -17.27
N ASN A 2 20.27 0.42 -18.15
CA ASN A 2 18.85 0.14 -18.37
C ASN A 2 18.16 -0.21 -17.06
N ASP A 3 17.18 0.59 -16.67
CA ASP A 3 16.16 0.20 -15.68
C ASP A 3 15.34 -0.94 -16.30
N SER A 4 15.86 -2.16 -16.16
CA SER A 4 15.03 -3.33 -16.39
C SER A 4 13.97 -3.31 -15.28
N GLN A 5 12.72 -2.96 -15.64
CA GLN A 5 11.57 -3.17 -14.74
C GLN A 5 11.71 -4.59 -14.18
N THR A 6 11.92 -4.68 -12.88
CA THR A 6 11.98 -5.98 -12.20
C THR A 6 10.61 -6.64 -12.42
N ILE A 7 10.59 -7.74 -13.17
CA ILE A 7 9.34 -8.47 -13.43
C ILE A 7 8.84 -8.99 -12.09
N ILE A 8 7.70 -8.49 -11.63
CA ILE A 8 7.10 -8.89 -10.36
C ILE A 8 6.85 -10.39 -10.36
N ASP A 9 7.37 -11.09 -9.34
CA ASP A 9 7.22 -12.52 -9.09
C ASP A 9 7.50 -13.40 -10.33
N ALA A 10 8.49 -13.00 -11.15
CA ALA A 10 8.83 -13.64 -12.42
C ALA A 10 7.62 -13.79 -13.38
N GLY A 11 6.64 -12.90 -13.31
CA GLY A 11 5.43 -12.92 -14.13
C GLY A 11 4.32 -13.84 -13.62
N LYS A 12 4.43 -14.39 -12.42
CA LYS A 12 3.35 -15.17 -11.80
C LYS A 12 2.14 -14.28 -11.56
N GLU A 13 0.98 -14.69 -12.02
CA GLU A 13 -0.28 -13.99 -11.80
C GLU A 13 -0.64 -13.95 -10.31
N PHE A 14 -1.18 -12.82 -9.87
CA PHE A 14 -1.69 -12.64 -8.51
C PHE A 14 -2.99 -11.82 -8.55
N ASP A 15 -3.87 -12.07 -7.57
CA ASP A 15 -5.15 -11.36 -7.43
C ASP A 15 -5.43 -11.08 -5.95
N PHE A 16 -5.28 -9.83 -5.55
CA PHE A 16 -5.60 -9.38 -4.20
C PHE A 16 -7.10 -9.47 -3.86
N GLY A 17 -7.97 -9.61 -4.85
CA GLY A 17 -9.40 -9.87 -4.64
C GLY A 17 -9.66 -11.16 -3.88
N LYS A 18 -8.82 -12.20 -4.07
CA LYS A 18 -8.89 -13.48 -3.36
C LYS A 18 -8.66 -13.34 -1.84
N THR A 19 -7.94 -12.31 -1.42
CA THR A 19 -7.59 -12.07 -0.02
C THR A 19 -8.38 -10.93 0.62
N SER A 20 -9.40 -10.39 -0.05
CA SER A 20 -10.08 -9.16 0.38
C SER A 20 -10.62 -9.23 1.82
N ALA A 21 -11.11 -10.37 2.27
CA ALA A 21 -11.60 -10.58 3.64
C ALA A 21 -10.45 -10.55 4.68
N ASP A 22 -9.37 -11.31 4.44
CA ASP A 22 -8.18 -11.30 5.31
C ASP A 22 -7.48 -9.94 5.25
N TYR A 23 -7.42 -9.34 4.06
CA TYR A 23 -6.88 -8.00 3.85
C TYR A 23 -7.63 -6.97 4.70
N ALA A 24 -8.97 -7.00 4.67
CA ALA A 24 -9.81 -6.11 5.46
C ALA A 24 -9.62 -6.27 6.98
N ARG A 25 -9.40 -7.52 7.43
CA ARG A 25 -9.26 -7.85 8.86
C ARG A 25 -7.86 -7.54 9.41
N PHE A 26 -6.81 -7.72 8.60
CA PHE A 26 -5.43 -7.78 9.10
C PHE A 26 -4.48 -6.74 8.49
N ARG A 27 -4.95 -5.88 7.56
CA ARG A 27 -4.12 -4.87 6.91
C ARG A 27 -4.36 -3.44 7.39
N ASP A 28 -5.33 -3.22 8.27
CA ASP A 28 -5.55 -1.93 8.91
C ASP A 28 -4.65 -1.82 10.15
N ILE A 29 -3.35 -1.66 9.91
CA ILE A 29 -2.28 -1.76 10.91
C ILE A 29 -1.39 -0.50 10.99
N TYR A 30 -1.69 0.53 10.19
CA TYR A 30 -0.84 1.71 10.16
C TYR A 30 -0.96 2.49 11.48
N PRO A 31 0.17 2.78 12.17
CA PRO A 31 0.18 3.61 13.37
C PRO A 31 -0.15 5.06 13.03
N ASP A 32 -0.59 5.84 14.02
CA ASP A 32 -0.96 7.26 13.83
C ASP A 32 0.15 8.07 13.15
N VAL A 33 1.41 7.81 13.48
CA VAL A 33 2.58 8.48 12.87
C VAL A 33 2.66 8.28 11.34
N PHE A 34 2.05 7.22 10.80
CA PHE A 34 1.93 7.00 9.35
C PHE A 34 1.02 8.07 8.72
N TYR A 35 -0.14 8.29 9.31
CA TYR A 35 -1.11 9.30 8.83
C TYR A 35 -0.63 10.73 9.08
N GLU A 36 0.14 10.94 10.15
CA GLU A 36 0.76 12.22 10.48
C GLU A 36 1.74 12.71 9.41
N GLN A 37 2.32 11.80 8.59
CA GLN A 37 3.14 12.23 7.44
C GLN A 37 2.33 13.10 6.47
N LEU A 38 1.05 12.80 6.27
CA LEU A 38 0.16 13.59 5.42
C LEU A 38 -0.28 14.89 6.11
N THR A 39 -0.81 14.79 7.33
CA THR A 39 -1.40 15.96 8.02
C THR A 39 -0.36 17.00 8.40
N SER A 40 0.85 16.61 8.78
CA SER A 40 1.97 17.54 9.05
C SER A 40 2.40 18.35 7.82
N ARG A 41 2.11 17.84 6.62
CA ARG A 41 2.34 18.51 5.34
C ARG A 41 1.11 19.26 4.84
N ASN A 42 0.04 19.37 5.64
CA ASN A 42 -1.27 19.91 5.25
C ASN A 42 -1.89 19.19 4.05
N LEU A 43 -1.72 17.86 3.98
CA LEU A 43 -2.31 17.01 2.96
C LEU A 43 -3.47 16.18 3.54
N CYS A 44 -4.48 15.94 2.71
CA CYS A 44 -5.66 15.13 3.03
C CYS A 44 -6.49 15.70 4.20
N ILE A 45 -6.60 17.03 4.29
CA ILE A 45 -7.30 17.76 5.34
C ILE A 45 -8.57 18.46 4.82
N ASN A 46 -9.33 19.05 5.73
CA ASN A 46 -10.56 19.75 5.43
C ASN A 46 -10.40 20.76 4.29
N GLY A 47 -11.37 20.76 3.36
CA GLY A 47 -11.41 21.62 2.19
C GLY A 47 -10.70 21.05 0.96
N GLN A 48 -9.95 19.97 1.09
CA GLN A 48 -9.24 19.31 -0.02
C GLN A 48 -10.07 18.20 -0.65
N SER A 49 -9.94 18.06 -1.98
CA SER A 49 -10.40 16.90 -2.75
C SER A 49 -9.22 15.95 -2.97
N VAL A 50 -9.36 14.70 -2.53
CA VAL A 50 -8.29 13.70 -2.55
C VAL A 50 -8.68 12.53 -3.43
N LEU A 51 -7.76 12.10 -4.29
CA LEU A 51 -7.86 10.85 -5.04
C LEU A 51 -6.89 9.83 -4.45
N ASP A 52 -7.41 8.72 -3.92
CA ASP A 52 -6.60 7.59 -3.45
C ASP A 52 -6.57 6.49 -4.52
N VAL A 53 -5.41 6.25 -5.13
CA VAL A 53 -5.24 5.25 -6.19
C VAL A 53 -4.66 3.95 -5.63
N GLY A 54 -5.21 2.80 -6.06
CA GLY A 54 -4.90 1.50 -5.49
C GLY A 54 -5.35 1.39 -4.03
N THR A 55 -6.56 1.89 -3.74
CA THR A 55 -7.08 2.07 -2.38
C THR A 55 -7.28 0.77 -1.60
N GLY A 56 -7.33 -0.38 -2.30
CA GLY A 56 -7.62 -1.66 -1.67
C GLY A 56 -8.97 -1.65 -0.95
N THR A 57 -8.97 -2.05 0.32
CA THR A 57 -10.16 -2.00 1.20
C THR A 57 -10.43 -0.61 1.79
N GLY A 58 -9.82 0.44 1.25
CA GLY A 58 -10.04 1.82 1.68
C GLY A 58 -9.38 2.17 3.01
N VAL A 59 -8.28 1.52 3.38
CA VAL A 59 -7.62 1.75 4.68
C VAL A 59 -7.24 3.22 4.86
N LEU A 60 -6.56 3.81 3.87
CA LEU A 60 -6.12 5.20 3.95
C LEU A 60 -7.31 6.18 4.03
N PRO A 61 -8.26 6.22 3.09
CA PRO A 61 -9.35 7.18 3.14
C PRO A 61 -10.26 6.99 4.36
N ARG A 62 -10.49 5.76 4.86
CA ARG A 62 -11.29 5.51 6.08
C ARG A 62 -10.64 6.12 7.32
N ASN A 63 -9.35 5.87 7.52
CA ASN A 63 -8.62 6.37 8.69
C ASN A 63 -8.39 7.89 8.62
N MET A 64 -8.22 8.43 7.41
CA MET A 64 -8.05 9.86 7.18
C MET A 64 -9.38 10.64 7.11
N TYR A 65 -10.53 9.97 7.06
CA TYR A 65 -11.85 10.59 6.94
C TYR A 65 -12.12 11.65 8.03
N ARG A 66 -11.66 11.40 9.24
CA ARG A 66 -11.78 12.31 10.39
C ARG A 66 -11.14 13.69 10.18
N PHE A 67 -10.23 13.83 9.20
CA PHE A 67 -9.57 15.11 8.92
C PHE A 67 -10.34 15.99 7.90
N GLY A 68 -11.49 15.52 7.40
CA GLY A 68 -12.47 16.33 6.68
C GLY A 68 -12.20 16.55 5.18
N ALA A 69 -11.25 15.87 4.58
CA ALA A 69 -11.07 15.86 3.13
C ALA A 69 -12.23 15.13 2.42
N LYS A 70 -12.49 15.48 1.16
CA LYS A 70 -13.41 14.76 0.27
C LYS A 70 -12.64 13.69 -0.48
N TRP A 71 -13.08 12.43 -0.36
CA TRP A 71 -12.36 11.29 -0.89
C TRP A 71 -13.01 10.68 -2.12
N THR A 72 -12.22 10.49 -3.16
CA THR A 72 -12.48 9.57 -4.26
C THR A 72 -11.41 8.48 -4.20
N ALA A 73 -11.80 7.22 -4.13
CA ALA A 73 -10.91 6.09 -3.92
C ALA A 73 -11.10 5.06 -5.04
N VAL A 74 -9.99 4.60 -5.63
CA VAL A 74 -10.01 3.78 -6.84
C VAL A 74 -9.18 2.53 -6.64
N ASP A 75 -9.71 1.39 -7.07
CA ASP A 75 -8.96 0.14 -7.17
C ASP A 75 -9.38 -0.64 -8.42
N ILE A 76 -8.46 -1.45 -8.94
CA ILE A 76 -8.75 -2.33 -10.07
C ILE A 76 -9.64 -3.52 -9.66
N SER A 77 -9.57 -3.93 -8.39
CA SER A 77 -10.29 -5.09 -7.85
C SER A 77 -11.69 -4.71 -7.37
N ALA A 78 -12.72 -5.24 -8.02
CA ALA A 78 -14.10 -5.06 -7.57
C ALA A 78 -14.34 -5.63 -6.16
N ALA A 79 -13.72 -6.76 -5.81
CA ALA A 79 -13.84 -7.37 -4.49
C ALA A 79 -13.24 -6.49 -3.38
N GLN A 80 -12.11 -5.82 -3.64
CA GLN A 80 -11.53 -4.85 -2.72
C GLN A 80 -12.46 -3.65 -2.50
N ILE A 81 -13.03 -3.11 -3.58
CA ILE A 81 -13.97 -1.97 -3.51
C ILE A 81 -15.28 -2.35 -2.78
N GLU A 82 -15.81 -3.53 -2.98
CA GLU A 82 -16.99 -4.01 -2.23
C GLU A 82 -16.70 -4.05 -0.73
N MET A 83 -15.54 -4.58 -0.34
CA MET A 83 -15.12 -4.60 1.04
C MET A 83 -14.88 -3.17 1.59
N ALA A 84 -14.26 -2.28 0.80
CA ALA A 84 -14.07 -0.89 1.17
C ALA A 84 -15.40 -0.18 1.47
N LYS A 85 -16.41 -0.37 0.63
CA LYS A 85 -17.78 0.17 0.84
C LYS A 85 -18.41 -0.38 2.12
N LEU A 86 -18.25 -1.69 2.38
CA LEU A 86 -18.79 -2.30 3.60
C LEU A 86 -18.14 -1.71 4.86
N LEU A 87 -16.82 -1.53 4.85
CA LEU A 87 -16.06 -1.03 6.00
C LEU A 87 -16.21 0.48 6.23
N SER A 88 -16.65 1.23 5.22
CA SER A 88 -16.85 2.69 5.28
C SER A 88 -18.32 3.11 5.38
N GLN A 89 -19.20 2.23 5.87
CA GLN A 89 -20.60 2.58 6.10
C GLN A 89 -20.73 3.85 6.99
N GLY A 90 -21.47 4.83 6.51
CA GLY A 90 -21.62 6.12 7.18
C GLY A 90 -20.54 7.16 6.85
N MET A 91 -19.56 6.84 6.02
CA MET A 91 -18.56 7.77 5.49
C MET A 91 -18.91 8.15 4.04
N ASP A 92 -18.79 9.44 3.72
CA ASP A 92 -19.00 9.95 2.36
C ASP A 92 -17.68 9.81 1.56
N ILE A 93 -17.40 8.59 1.09
CA ILE A 93 -16.24 8.25 0.27
C ILE A 93 -16.75 7.69 -1.06
N GLN A 94 -16.35 8.32 -2.16
CA GLN A 94 -16.69 7.83 -3.51
C GLN A 94 -15.73 6.69 -3.91
N TYR A 95 -16.25 5.50 -4.17
CA TYR A 95 -15.48 4.34 -4.61
C TYR A 95 -15.70 4.02 -6.08
N LEU A 96 -14.61 3.81 -6.83
CA LEU A 96 -14.60 3.47 -8.25
C LEU A 96 -13.81 2.19 -8.51
N VAL A 97 -14.30 1.34 -9.40
CA VAL A 97 -13.57 0.17 -9.90
C VAL A 97 -12.96 0.53 -11.25
N SER A 98 -11.65 0.69 -11.32
CA SER A 98 -10.94 1.02 -12.57
C SER A 98 -9.43 0.76 -12.41
N PRO A 99 -8.73 0.29 -13.46
CA PRO A 99 -7.29 0.47 -13.54
C PRO A 99 -6.94 1.96 -13.47
N THR A 100 -5.89 2.30 -12.71
CA THR A 100 -5.46 3.70 -12.53
C THR A 100 -5.15 4.39 -13.85
N GLU A 101 -4.50 3.70 -14.77
CA GLU A 101 -4.12 4.21 -16.09
C GLU A 101 -5.31 4.52 -17.02
N LYS A 102 -6.50 4.04 -16.66
CA LYS A 102 -7.73 4.24 -17.44
C LYS A 102 -8.72 5.22 -16.82
N LEU A 103 -8.32 5.90 -15.77
CA LEU A 103 -9.18 6.88 -15.09
C LEU A 103 -9.59 8.01 -16.03
N LYS A 104 -10.89 8.33 -15.99
CA LYS A 104 -11.51 9.44 -16.71
C LYS A 104 -12.21 10.34 -15.72
N LEU A 105 -11.44 11.14 -15.03
CA LEU A 105 -11.92 12.13 -14.05
C LEU A 105 -11.65 13.55 -14.56
N PRO A 106 -12.35 14.57 -14.06
CA PRO A 106 -12.14 15.94 -14.49
C PRO A 106 -10.70 16.40 -14.21
N LYS A 107 -10.11 17.12 -15.16
CA LYS A 107 -8.75 17.69 -15.00
C LYS A 107 -8.76 18.75 -13.90
N GLY A 108 -7.64 18.84 -13.16
CA GLY A 108 -7.45 19.85 -12.13
C GLY A 108 -8.46 19.76 -10.97
N SER A 109 -9.04 18.59 -10.71
CA SER A 109 -10.11 18.44 -9.71
C SER A 109 -9.65 17.93 -8.35
N PHE A 110 -8.37 17.62 -8.21
CA PHE A 110 -7.80 17.10 -6.96
C PHE A 110 -6.68 17.99 -6.44
N ASP A 111 -6.69 18.18 -5.12
CA ASP A 111 -5.65 18.89 -4.38
C ASP A 111 -4.54 17.93 -3.95
N VAL A 112 -4.88 16.65 -3.78
CA VAL A 112 -3.94 15.58 -3.40
C VAL A 112 -4.29 14.31 -4.17
N ILE A 113 -3.26 13.63 -4.70
CA ILE A 113 -3.36 12.22 -5.08
C ILE A 113 -2.51 11.44 -4.08
N THR A 114 -3.04 10.34 -3.54
CA THR A 114 -2.30 9.41 -2.68
C THR A 114 -2.11 8.08 -3.38
N ALA A 115 -0.90 7.50 -3.28
CA ALA A 115 -0.57 6.16 -3.71
C ALA A 115 0.11 5.43 -2.55
N CYS A 116 -0.68 4.65 -1.78
CA CYS A 116 -0.23 3.97 -0.59
C CYS A 116 -0.08 2.47 -0.86
N GLN A 117 1.13 1.92 -0.74
CA GLN A 117 1.44 0.49 -0.95
C GLN A 117 1.14 -0.04 -2.36
N CYS A 118 1.09 0.82 -3.38
CA CYS A 118 0.68 0.41 -4.72
C CYS A 118 1.49 1.05 -5.86
N PHE A 119 2.33 2.03 -5.56
CA PHE A 119 3.00 2.87 -6.56
C PHE A 119 3.81 2.03 -7.58
N TRP A 120 4.50 0.98 -7.13
CA TRP A 120 5.33 0.11 -7.98
C TRP A 120 4.55 -0.82 -8.93
N TYR A 121 3.21 -0.86 -8.84
CA TYR A 121 2.37 -1.64 -9.75
C TYR A 121 1.94 -0.87 -11.00
N PHE A 122 2.15 0.45 -11.05
CA PHE A 122 1.66 1.30 -12.11
C PHE A 122 2.55 1.31 -13.35
N ASP A 123 1.94 1.51 -14.50
CA ASP A 123 2.62 1.95 -15.73
C ASP A 123 2.94 3.44 -15.59
N HIS A 124 4.17 3.74 -15.15
CA HIS A 124 4.59 5.09 -14.80
C HIS A 124 4.58 6.06 -15.98
N GLU A 125 4.85 5.58 -17.20
CA GLU A 125 4.78 6.39 -18.41
C GLU A 125 3.35 6.90 -18.69
N LYS A 126 2.35 6.14 -18.25
CA LYS A 126 0.94 6.54 -18.36
C LYS A 126 0.46 7.31 -17.14
N THR A 127 0.87 6.92 -15.94
CA THR A 127 0.33 7.53 -14.73
C THR A 127 0.96 8.88 -14.39
N ALA A 128 2.22 9.15 -14.75
CA ALA A 128 2.84 10.45 -14.50
C ALA A 128 2.07 11.61 -15.19
N PRO A 129 1.83 11.60 -16.51
CA PRO A 129 1.05 12.66 -17.15
C PRO A 129 -0.43 12.66 -16.71
N LEU A 130 -1.00 11.48 -16.40
CA LEU A 130 -2.38 11.39 -15.93
C LEU A 130 -2.53 12.07 -14.57
N PHE A 131 -1.69 11.74 -13.58
CA PHE A 131 -1.73 12.36 -12.24
C PHE A 131 -1.52 13.86 -12.31
N HIS A 132 -0.56 14.33 -13.13
CA HIS A 132 -0.37 15.76 -13.37
C HIS A 132 -1.63 16.41 -13.92
N SER A 133 -2.32 15.76 -14.87
CA SER A 133 -3.55 16.31 -15.46
C SER A 133 -4.74 16.35 -14.50
N LEU A 134 -4.82 15.43 -13.53
CA LEU A 134 -5.90 15.34 -12.55
C LEU A 134 -5.71 16.31 -11.37
N LEU A 135 -4.47 16.63 -11.05
CA LEU A 135 -4.12 17.57 -9.99
C LEU A 135 -4.37 19.03 -10.39
N SER A 136 -4.80 19.82 -9.43
CA SER A 136 -4.80 21.29 -9.51
C SER A 136 -3.36 21.81 -9.65
N PRO A 137 -3.12 22.99 -10.25
CA PRO A 137 -1.78 23.56 -10.33
C PRO A 137 -1.12 23.69 -8.95
N GLY A 138 0.10 23.13 -8.79
CA GLY A 138 0.83 23.14 -7.53
C GLY A 138 0.31 22.18 -6.45
N ALA A 139 -0.64 21.32 -6.78
CA ALA A 139 -1.14 20.26 -5.90
C ALA A 139 -0.14 19.10 -5.73
N SER A 140 -0.41 18.17 -4.81
CA SER A 140 0.56 17.17 -4.39
C SER A 140 0.18 15.75 -4.81
N LEU A 141 1.19 14.98 -5.26
CA LEU A 141 1.17 13.53 -5.26
C LEU A 141 1.95 13.04 -4.03
N ALA A 142 1.30 12.27 -3.16
CA ALA A 142 1.87 11.67 -1.96
C ALA A 142 2.02 10.16 -2.16
N VAL A 143 3.25 9.68 -2.17
CA VAL A 143 3.57 8.24 -2.28
C VAL A 143 4.03 7.74 -0.92
N MET A 144 3.45 6.64 -0.44
CA MET A 144 3.71 6.10 0.90
C MET A 144 3.85 4.58 0.88
N CYS A 145 4.71 4.07 1.73
CA CYS A 145 4.76 2.64 2.06
C CYS A 145 5.11 2.41 3.54
N MET A 146 4.75 1.22 4.03
CA MET A 146 5.19 0.69 5.32
C MET A 146 5.47 -0.80 5.15
N GLU A 147 6.73 -1.18 5.30
CA GLU A 147 7.20 -2.56 5.11
C GLU A 147 7.91 -3.07 6.36
N TRP A 148 7.83 -4.37 6.64
CA TRP A 148 8.62 -5.00 7.71
C TRP A 148 10.07 -5.15 7.30
N LEU A 149 10.95 -5.26 8.30
CA LEU A 149 12.40 -5.35 8.10
C LEU A 149 12.91 -6.75 8.48
N PRO A 150 12.94 -7.72 7.54
CA PRO A 150 13.23 -9.12 7.85
C PRO A 150 14.64 -9.37 8.37
N TYR A 151 15.59 -8.53 8.00
CA TYR A 151 16.99 -8.67 8.47
C TYR A 151 17.23 -8.07 9.85
N GLU A 152 16.29 -7.28 10.37
CA GLU A 152 16.41 -6.60 11.66
C GLU A 152 15.36 -7.10 12.67
N ASP A 153 14.36 -7.87 12.21
CA ASP A 153 13.32 -8.46 13.04
C ASP A 153 13.24 -9.96 12.81
N THR A 154 13.54 -10.73 13.85
CA THR A 154 13.67 -12.19 13.75
C THR A 154 12.34 -12.89 13.47
N ILE A 155 11.22 -12.33 13.95
CA ILE A 155 9.88 -12.90 13.71
C ILE A 155 9.48 -12.62 12.25
N ALA A 156 9.69 -11.40 11.78
CA ALA A 156 9.44 -11.04 10.38
C ALA A 156 10.33 -11.86 9.43
N GLY A 157 11.62 -12.00 9.73
CA GLY A 157 12.56 -12.76 8.92
C GLY A 157 12.16 -14.24 8.80
N ALA A 158 11.88 -14.90 9.92
CA ALA A 158 11.46 -16.30 9.91
C ALA A 158 10.12 -16.51 9.17
N SER A 159 9.19 -15.57 9.32
CA SER A 159 7.91 -15.60 8.57
C SER A 159 8.14 -15.46 7.07
N GLU A 160 9.04 -14.56 6.67
CA GLU A 160 9.37 -14.32 5.26
C GLU A 160 10.09 -15.53 4.62
N GLU A 161 11.01 -16.17 5.35
CA GLU A 161 11.64 -17.42 4.90
C GLU A 161 10.59 -18.50 4.62
N LEU A 162 9.56 -18.60 5.47
CA LEU A 162 8.46 -19.52 5.23
C LEU A 162 7.62 -19.13 4.01
N VAL A 163 7.39 -17.84 3.74
CA VAL A 163 6.75 -17.40 2.49
C VAL A 163 7.57 -17.83 1.29
N LEU A 164 8.90 -17.64 1.32
CA LEU A 164 9.79 -18.01 0.22
C LEU A 164 9.86 -19.53 -0.02
N LYS A 165 9.64 -20.36 1.00
CA LYS A 165 9.50 -21.83 0.85
C LYS A 165 8.34 -22.17 -0.09
N TYR A 166 7.21 -21.47 0.00
CA TYR A 166 6.00 -21.73 -0.81
C TYR A 166 5.95 -20.89 -2.09
N SER A 167 6.58 -19.73 -2.08
CA SER A 167 6.64 -18.78 -3.20
C SER A 167 8.07 -18.30 -3.42
N PRO A 168 8.97 -19.13 -3.94
CA PRO A 168 10.40 -18.78 -4.05
C PRO A 168 10.70 -17.64 -5.03
N GLN A 169 9.75 -17.30 -5.89
CA GLN A 169 9.86 -16.18 -6.85
C GLN A 169 9.25 -14.87 -6.34
N TRP A 170 8.74 -14.86 -5.11
CA TRP A 170 8.11 -13.67 -4.55
C TRP A 170 9.13 -12.53 -4.36
N THR A 171 8.93 -11.43 -5.08
CA THR A 171 9.83 -10.27 -5.10
C THR A 171 9.56 -9.26 -3.97
N GLY A 172 8.62 -9.54 -3.06
CA GLY A 172 8.35 -8.71 -1.88
C GLY A 172 9.18 -9.09 -0.66
N ALA A 173 10.16 -9.99 -0.81
CA ALA A 173 11.08 -10.41 0.25
C ALA A 173 12.35 -9.57 0.28
N GLY A 174 13.03 -9.56 1.44
CA GLY A 174 14.37 -8.97 1.57
C GLY A 174 14.35 -7.45 1.73
N GLU A 175 13.27 -6.87 2.24
CA GLU A 175 13.10 -5.44 2.36
C GLU A 175 14.11 -4.82 3.35
N ILE A 176 14.64 -3.66 2.96
CA ILE A 176 15.53 -2.83 3.78
C ILE A 176 15.04 -1.37 3.73
N VAL A 177 15.43 -0.57 4.70
CA VAL A 177 15.11 0.87 4.67
C VAL A 177 15.73 1.52 3.44
N HIS A 178 14.91 2.12 2.61
CA HIS A 178 15.35 2.92 1.47
C HIS A 178 14.29 3.99 1.12
N PRO A 179 14.70 5.10 0.48
CA PRO A 179 13.76 6.08 -0.03
C PRO A 179 12.92 5.50 -1.17
N ILE A 180 11.69 5.99 -1.30
CA ILE A 180 10.83 5.64 -2.43
C ILE A 180 11.51 6.17 -3.72
N ARG A 181 11.72 5.26 -4.66
CA ARG A 181 12.29 5.62 -5.98
C ARG A 181 11.18 6.17 -6.86
N ILE A 182 11.37 7.40 -7.31
CA ILE A 182 10.48 8.05 -8.27
C ILE A 182 11.05 7.87 -9.68
N PRO A 183 10.32 7.23 -10.61
CA PRO A 183 10.77 7.07 -11.99
C PRO A 183 11.02 8.41 -12.71
N GLU A 184 11.97 8.43 -13.61
CA GLU A 184 12.42 9.66 -14.31
C GLU A 184 11.28 10.36 -15.05
N CYS A 185 10.33 9.62 -15.62
CA CYS A 185 9.16 10.18 -16.32
C CYS A 185 8.29 11.11 -15.46
N TYR A 186 8.41 11.05 -14.13
CA TYR A 186 7.74 12.01 -13.25
C TYR A 186 8.42 13.37 -13.25
N SER A 187 9.70 13.47 -13.57
CA SER A 187 10.48 14.72 -13.53
C SER A 187 9.96 15.80 -14.49
N ASP A 188 9.31 15.42 -15.59
CA ASP A 188 8.70 16.38 -16.52
C ASP A 188 7.46 17.08 -15.94
N HIS A 189 6.78 16.42 -15.02
CA HIS A 189 5.48 16.83 -14.49
C HIS A 189 5.54 17.27 -13.03
N PHE A 190 6.52 16.80 -12.28
CA PHE A 190 6.59 16.95 -10.82
C PHE A 190 7.97 17.38 -10.35
N GLU A 191 8.01 17.95 -9.15
CA GLU A 191 9.19 18.21 -8.36
C GLU A 191 9.06 17.51 -7.00
N THR A 192 10.08 16.75 -6.58
CA THR A 192 10.13 16.18 -5.23
C THR A 192 10.43 17.30 -4.23
N VAL A 193 9.50 17.56 -3.32
CA VAL A 193 9.61 18.65 -2.32
C VAL A 193 9.84 18.14 -0.92
N PHE A 194 9.61 16.86 -0.67
CA PHE A 194 9.84 16.26 0.64
C PHE A 194 9.97 14.74 0.51
N HIS A 195 10.84 14.16 1.32
CA HIS A 195 10.91 12.71 1.56
C HIS A 195 11.29 12.47 3.02
N ASN A 196 10.86 11.33 3.55
CA ASN A 196 11.16 10.91 4.92
C ASN A 196 11.12 9.38 5.01
N GLU A 197 12.10 8.80 5.72
CA GLU A 197 12.13 7.38 6.05
C GLU A 197 12.48 7.23 7.55
N PHE A 198 11.71 6.39 8.24
CA PHE A 198 12.00 6.09 9.63
C PHE A 198 11.44 4.74 10.05
N LYS A 199 12.03 4.15 11.09
CA LYS A 199 11.60 2.86 11.63
C LYS A 199 10.52 3.05 12.68
N VAL A 200 9.60 2.08 12.74
CA VAL A 200 8.49 2.04 13.69
C VAL A 200 8.22 0.61 14.12
N LYS A 201 7.85 0.42 15.38
CA LYS A 201 7.35 -0.86 15.89
C LYS A 201 5.84 -0.90 15.77
N VAL A 202 5.32 -1.96 15.15
CA VAL A 202 3.89 -2.18 14.97
C VAL A 202 3.47 -3.38 15.82
N PRO A 203 2.47 -3.23 16.72
CA PRO A 203 2.04 -4.29 17.62
C PRO A 203 1.20 -5.34 16.89
N PHE A 204 1.47 -6.61 17.19
CA PHE A 204 0.74 -7.76 16.67
C PHE A 204 0.43 -8.78 17.78
N THR A 205 -0.55 -9.62 17.50
CA THR A 205 -0.71 -10.94 18.12
C THR A 205 -0.24 -12.00 17.13
N ARG A 206 -0.03 -13.24 17.58
CA ARG A 206 0.25 -14.36 16.67
C ARG A 206 -0.83 -14.49 15.58
N GLU A 207 -2.10 -14.35 15.95
CA GLU A 207 -3.23 -14.38 15.01
C GLU A 207 -3.14 -13.24 13.98
N SER A 208 -2.97 -12.00 14.44
CA SER A 208 -2.97 -10.85 13.54
C SER A 208 -1.75 -10.82 12.62
N TRP A 209 -0.59 -11.27 13.09
CA TRP A 209 0.61 -11.40 12.24
C TRP A 209 0.46 -12.53 11.22
N ASN A 210 -0.09 -13.69 11.64
CA ASN A 210 -0.42 -14.77 10.71
C ASN A 210 -1.35 -14.28 9.59
N GLY A 211 -2.43 -13.58 9.94
CA GLY A 211 -3.36 -13.01 8.97
C GLY A 211 -2.73 -11.93 8.06
N ARG A 212 -1.84 -11.10 8.63
CA ARG A 212 -1.06 -10.11 7.86
C ARG A 212 -0.20 -10.77 6.81
N MET A 213 0.54 -11.82 7.17
CA MET A 213 1.40 -12.58 6.26
C MET A 213 0.57 -13.36 5.23
N LYS A 214 -0.51 -14.02 5.66
CA LYS A 214 -1.43 -14.74 4.77
C LYS A 214 -2.02 -13.81 3.68
N SER A 215 -2.31 -12.56 4.00
CA SER A 215 -2.84 -11.57 3.05
C SER A 215 -1.81 -10.97 2.10
N CYS A 216 -0.52 -11.37 2.18
CA CYS A 216 0.50 -10.88 1.27
C CYS A 216 0.40 -11.51 -0.13
N ARG A 217 1.06 -10.85 -1.10
CA ARG A 217 1.08 -11.30 -2.50
C ARG A 217 1.67 -12.70 -2.64
N GLY A 218 2.71 -13.01 -1.87
CA GLY A 218 3.39 -14.31 -1.92
C GLY A 218 2.55 -15.49 -1.48
N ILE A 219 1.49 -15.29 -0.71
CA ILE A 219 0.62 -16.35 -0.19
C ILE A 219 -0.80 -16.21 -0.74
N GLY A 220 -1.66 -15.43 -0.11
CA GLY A 220 -3.09 -15.46 -0.37
C GLY A 220 -3.50 -14.98 -1.77
N ALA A 221 -2.73 -14.06 -2.39
CA ALA A 221 -3.03 -13.60 -3.73
C ALA A 221 -2.51 -14.54 -4.84
N SER A 222 -1.59 -15.47 -4.54
CA SER A 222 -0.85 -16.25 -5.55
C SER A 222 -0.96 -17.76 -5.42
N LEU A 223 -1.24 -18.29 -4.21
CA LEU A 223 -1.29 -19.74 -3.97
C LEU A 223 -2.71 -20.29 -4.12
N SER A 224 -2.80 -21.60 -4.28
CA SER A 224 -4.06 -22.34 -4.22
C SER A 224 -4.59 -22.42 -2.77
N PRO A 225 -5.90 -22.64 -2.56
CA PRO A 225 -6.46 -22.78 -1.20
C PRO A 225 -5.77 -23.88 -0.36
N ALA A 226 -5.38 -24.99 -0.97
CA ALA A 226 -4.70 -26.09 -0.28
C ALA A 226 -3.28 -25.70 0.19
N GLU A 227 -2.53 -25.01 -0.68
CA GLU A 227 -1.19 -24.50 -0.34
C GLU A 227 -1.26 -23.44 0.74
N ILE A 228 -2.29 -22.55 0.72
CA ILE A 228 -2.51 -21.54 1.76
C ILE A 228 -2.80 -22.23 3.10
N GLU A 229 -3.64 -23.27 3.13
CA GLU A 229 -3.96 -24.01 4.35
C GLU A 229 -2.71 -24.71 4.94
N GLU A 230 -1.87 -25.29 4.09
CA GLU A 230 -0.62 -25.94 4.50
C GLU A 230 0.36 -24.90 5.05
N TRP A 231 0.58 -23.80 4.33
CA TRP A 231 1.40 -22.70 4.79
C TRP A 231 0.91 -22.13 6.13
N GLU A 232 -0.39 -21.94 6.29
CA GLU A 232 -0.97 -21.37 7.51
C GLU A 232 -0.74 -22.27 8.73
N LYS A 233 -0.85 -23.59 8.57
CA LYS A 233 -0.53 -24.55 9.64
C LYS A 233 0.93 -24.46 10.06
N GLU A 234 1.84 -24.41 9.11
CA GLU A 234 3.28 -24.28 9.39
C GLU A 234 3.60 -22.91 10.03
N HIS A 235 2.97 -21.82 9.56
CA HIS A 235 3.23 -20.50 10.09
C HIS A 235 2.70 -20.34 11.52
N ILE A 236 1.52 -20.89 11.83
CA ILE A 236 0.99 -20.92 13.20
C ILE A 236 1.92 -21.71 14.13
N GLN A 237 2.43 -22.87 13.67
CA GLN A 237 3.41 -23.66 14.41
C GLN A 237 4.68 -22.85 14.67
N LEU A 238 5.26 -22.26 13.62
CA LEU A 238 6.46 -21.40 13.70
C LEU A 238 6.27 -20.29 14.74
N LEU A 239 5.16 -19.54 14.66
CA LEU A 239 4.89 -18.45 15.59
C LEU A 239 4.72 -18.92 17.03
N SER A 240 4.21 -20.14 17.24
CA SER A 240 4.10 -20.71 18.59
C SER A 240 5.46 -20.96 19.23
N GLU A 241 6.50 -21.22 18.44
CA GLU A 241 7.85 -21.54 18.87
C GLU A 241 8.71 -20.28 19.08
N ILE A 242 8.58 -19.28 18.19
CA ILE A 242 9.50 -18.12 18.16
C ILE A 242 8.94 -16.83 18.74
N ALA A 243 7.62 -16.68 18.87
CA ALA A 243 7.00 -15.43 19.25
C ALA A 243 6.13 -15.57 20.52
N PRO A 244 6.12 -14.58 21.43
CA PRO A 244 5.11 -14.49 22.48
C PRO A 244 3.72 -14.24 21.88
N GLU A 245 2.65 -14.33 22.69
CA GLU A 245 1.28 -14.08 22.21
C GLU A 245 1.07 -12.67 21.64
N ARG A 246 1.77 -11.69 22.24
CA ARG A 246 1.81 -10.28 21.78
C ARG A 246 3.24 -9.86 21.61
N PHE A 247 3.53 -9.21 20.49
CA PHE A 247 4.87 -8.74 20.13
C PHE A 247 4.78 -7.55 19.17
N ASP A 248 5.87 -6.84 19.04
CA ASP A 248 6.03 -5.81 18.03
C ASP A 248 6.84 -6.36 16.86
N VAL A 249 6.50 -5.97 15.65
CA VAL A 249 7.30 -6.22 14.45
C VAL A 249 7.89 -4.90 13.96
N LEU A 250 9.20 -4.91 13.72
CA LEU A 250 9.89 -3.73 13.21
C LEU A 250 9.55 -3.49 11.74
N HIS A 251 9.00 -2.32 11.48
CA HIS A 251 8.71 -1.82 10.13
C HIS A 251 9.51 -0.54 9.86
N TYR A 252 9.56 -0.12 8.61
CA TYR A 252 9.87 1.26 8.28
C TYR A 252 8.72 1.88 7.48
N ILE A 253 8.61 3.19 7.59
CA ILE A 253 7.70 4.01 6.80
C ILE A 253 8.56 4.82 5.85
N ALA A 254 8.18 4.86 4.57
CA ALA A 254 8.75 5.80 3.61
C ALA A 254 7.63 6.66 3.02
N PHE A 255 7.93 7.93 2.87
CA PHE A 255 7.02 8.94 2.35
C PHE A 255 7.76 9.88 1.38
N VAL A 256 7.13 10.15 0.24
CA VAL A 256 7.59 11.16 -0.72
C VAL A 256 6.42 12.05 -1.12
N GLU A 257 6.63 13.36 -1.06
CA GLU A 257 5.71 14.35 -1.62
C GLU A 257 6.31 14.93 -2.90
N LEU A 258 5.53 14.87 -3.98
CA LEU A 258 5.83 15.50 -5.26
C LEU A 258 4.81 16.62 -5.51
N LYS A 259 5.29 17.80 -5.88
CA LYS A 259 4.45 18.93 -6.31
C LYS A 259 4.29 18.93 -7.81
N SER A 260 3.03 19.04 -8.27
CA SER A 260 2.70 19.26 -9.67
C SER A 260 3.28 20.56 -10.16
N LYS A 261 4.07 20.53 -11.26
CA LYS A 261 4.62 21.75 -11.88
C LYS A 261 3.50 22.59 -12.46
N ILE A 262 3.63 23.90 -12.31
CA ILE A 262 2.72 24.87 -12.93
C ILE A 262 3.19 25.04 -14.38
N THR A 263 2.42 24.54 -15.32
CA THR A 263 2.65 24.74 -16.76
C THR A 263 1.95 26.00 -17.26
#